data_7bbb389feb2eff4986ecb5b82f6d0e65
#
_entry.id   7bbb389feb2eff4986ecb5b82f6d0e65
#
_cell.length_a   1.000
_cell.length_b   1.000
_cell.length_c   1.000
_cell.angle_alpha   90.00
_cell.angle_beta   90.00
_cell.angle_gamma   90.00
#
_symmetry.space_group_name_H-M   'P 1'
#
loop_
_entity.id
_entity.type
_entity.pdbx_description
1 polymer ?
#
loop_
_entity_poly.entity_id
_entity_poly.type
_entity_poly.pdbx_seq_one_letter_code
_entity_poly.pdbx_strand_id
1 'polypeptide(L)'
;EISECLVGSEMCIRDRGGLWEFPGGKVEAGETVQSALARELDEELGIRPSAARPLIQVRHDYPDKQVLLDVWEVSAFTGEPHGAEGQPLAWVSPRQLGDYEFPAANRSIVAAARLPEQYLITPEGLSGPELLRGIQAALKSGIRLLQLRAPAMFDAQYRDIAVDALGLCAGKAQLMLKGPLEWLGDFPAAGWHLTAQQLRELSAGGRPFPAQRWLAASCHSAQELELATQMGVDFITLSPVQATQTHPDAQPLGWAQVAELLQGFNQPAYLLGGVTPADVEQAWQVGAQGVAGIRAFWPE
;
A
#
# COMPACT_ATOMS: atom_id res chain seq x y z
N GLU A 1 17.39 19.75 -1.45
CA GLU A 1 16.27 18.84 -1.58
C GLU A 1 15.31 19.40 -2.64
N ILE A 2 15.00 18.65 -3.67
CA ILE A 2 14.07 19.04 -4.72
C ILE A 2 12.76 18.33 -4.42
N SER A 3 11.66 19.06 -4.20
CA SER A 3 10.32 18.50 -4.08
C SER A 3 9.68 18.43 -5.46
N GLU A 4 9.18 17.27 -5.83
CA GLU A 4 8.41 17.04 -7.05
C GLU A 4 7.02 16.53 -6.66
N CYS A 5 6.00 17.03 -7.37
CA CYS A 5 4.62 16.63 -7.18
C CYS A 5 4.23 15.68 -8.29
N LEU A 6 3.75 14.51 -7.94
CA LEU A 6 3.36 13.46 -8.88
C LEU A 6 1.88 13.12 -8.71
N VAL A 7 1.23 12.80 -9.81
CA VAL A 7 -0.19 12.48 -9.84
C VAL A 7 -0.36 11.00 -10.18
N GLY A 8 -1.08 10.30 -9.37
CA GLY A 8 -1.43 8.91 -9.67
C GLY A 8 -2.92 8.71 -9.63
N SER A 9 -3.45 7.91 -10.42
CA SER A 9 -4.23 6.72 -10.22
C SER A 9 -4.55 6.02 -11.55
N GLU A 10 -4.54 6.67 -12.66
CA GLU A 10 -4.91 5.99 -13.92
C GLU A 10 -4.19 6.56 -15.15
N MET A 11 -3.32 7.55 -14.98
CA MET A 11 -2.65 8.20 -16.08
C MET A 11 -1.14 8.13 -15.95
N CYS A 12 -0.48 7.67 -17.00
CA CYS A 12 0.96 7.64 -17.11
C CYS A 12 1.38 8.35 -18.39
N ILE A 13 2.49 9.06 -18.34
CA ILE A 13 3.17 9.66 -19.49
C ILE A 13 4.44 8.89 -19.79
N ARG A 14 4.83 8.80 -21.05
CA ARG A 14 6.07 8.14 -21.43
C ARG A 14 7.17 9.17 -21.55
N ASP A 15 8.24 8.99 -20.77
CA ASP A 15 9.41 9.85 -20.82
C ASP A 15 10.23 9.65 -22.13
N ARG A 16 11.22 10.54 -22.32
CA ARG A 16 12.14 10.45 -23.48
C ARG A 16 13.09 9.25 -23.39
N GLY A 17 13.24 8.62 -22.23
CA GLY A 17 14.02 7.40 -22.00
C GLY A 17 13.27 6.11 -22.29
N GLY A 18 11.97 6.18 -22.53
CA GLY A 18 11.10 5.04 -22.86
C GLY A 18 10.45 4.39 -21.64
N LEU A 19 10.69 4.87 -20.43
CA LEU A 19 9.98 4.46 -19.21
C LEU A 19 8.68 5.26 -19.08
N TRP A 20 7.76 4.71 -18.29
CA TRP A 20 6.53 5.38 -17.91
C TRP A 20 6.71 6.13 -16.60
N GLU A 21 6.16 7.32 -16.52
CA GLU A 21 6.18 8.15 -15.32
C GLU A 21 4.78 8.64 -15.00
N PHE A 22 4.56 9.00 -13.75
CA PHE A 22 3.35 9.72 -13.36
C PHE A 22 3.54 11.20 -13.72
N PRO A 23 2.49 11.90 -14.19
CA PRO A 23 2.57 13.32 -14.54
C PRO A 23 2.86 14.16 -13.28
N GLY A 24 3.64 15.21 -13.45
CA GLY A 24 4.00 16.12 -12.37
C GLY A 24 5.37 16.76 -12.55
N GLY A 25 5.71 17.69 -11.66
CA GLY A 25 6.96 18.43 -11.77
C GLY A 25 7.40 19.05 -10.44
N LYS A 26 8.27 20.03 -10.53
CA LYS A 26 8.91 20.64 -9.37
C LYS A 26 8.00 21.64 -8.66
N VAL A 27 8.03 21.62 -7.34
CA VAL A 27 7.44 22.69 -6.53
C VAL A 27 8.36 23.90 -6.57
N GLU A 28 7.84 25.03 -7.06
CA GLU A 28 8.60 26.26 -7.18
C GLU A 28 8.70 27.03 -5.85
N ALA A 29 9.64 27.97 -5.75
CA ALA A 29 9.86 28.74 -4.54
C ALA A 29 8.62 29.56 -4.15
N GLY A 30 8.06 29.29 -2.97
CA GLY A 30 6.87 29.97 -2.46
C GLY A 30 5.54 29.32 -2.90
N GLU A 31 5.58 28.24 -3.66
CA GLU A 31 4.43 27.48 -4.10
C GLU A 31 4.07 26.39 -3.07
N THR A 32 2.79 26.10 -2.90
CA THR A 32 2.35 24.92 -2.16
C THR A 32 2.36 23.70 -3.07
N VAL A 33 2.46 22.49 -2.49
CA VAL A 33 2.41 21.24 -3.26
C VAL A 33 1.14 21.14 -4.09
N GLN A 34 -0.02 21.55 -3.54
CA GLN A 34 -1.28 21.50 -4.28
C GLN A 34 -1.31 22.51 -5.44
N SER A 35 -0.67 23.68 -5.29
CA SER A 35 -0.57 24.67 -6.37
C SER A 35 0.34 24.14 -7.49
N ALA A 36 1.48 23.55 -7.15
CA ALA A 36 2.38 22.91 -8.09
C ALA A 36 1.67 21.77 -8.84
N LEU A 37 0.96 20.90 -8.11
CA LEU A 37 0.13 19.85 -8.68
C LEU A 37 -0.86 20.36 -9.72
N ALA A 38 -1.60 21.42 -9.37
CA ALA A 38 -2.59 22.00 -10.28
C ALA A 38 -1.95 22.64 -11.53
N ARG A 39 -0.81 23.33 -11.38
CA ARG A 39 -0.06 23.93 -12.48
C ARG A 39 0.51 22.89 -13.43
N GLU A 40 1.23 21.90 -12.90
CA GLU A 40 1.86 20.84 -13.71
C GLU A 40 0.82 20.01 -14.48
N LEU A 41 -0.32 19.70 -13.86
CA LEU A 41 -1.40 18.99 -14.53
C LEU A 41 -2.08 19.81 -15.64
N ASP A 42 -2.21 21.13 -15.45
CA ASP A 42 -2.73 22.03 -16.50
C ASP A 42 -1.72 22.13 -17.66
N GLU A 43 -0.42 22.23 -17.35
CA GLU A 43 0.66 22.33 -18.34
C GLU A 43 0.87 21.04 -19.13
N GLU A 44 0.97 19.89 -18.47
CA GLU A 44 1.27 18.62 -19.12
C GLU A 44 0.04 17.94 -19.73
N LEU A 45 -1.14 18.10 -19.12
CA LEU A 45 -2.32 17.30 -19.45
C LEU A 45 -3.56 18.13 -19.81
N GLY A 46 -3.56 19.45 -19.61
CA GLY A 46 -4.71 20.32 -19.83
C GLY A 46 -5.86 20.06 -18.85
N ILE A 47 -5.58 19.53 -17.66
CA ILE A 47 -6.58 19.25 -16.63
C ILE A 47 -6.32 20.02 -15.34
N ARG A 48 -7.39 20.26 -14.56
CA ARG A 48 -7.32 20.92 -13.26
C ARG A 48 -7.96 20.05 -12.19
N PRO A 49 -7.20 19.62 -11.16
CA PRO A 49 -7.73 18.82 -10.08
C PRO A 49 -8.79 19.59 -9.30
N SER A 50 -9.89 18.92 -8.97
CA SER A 50 -10.97 19.44 -8.11
C SER A 50 -11.09 18.66 -6.81
N ALA A 51 -10.56 17.42 -6.75
CA ALA A 51 -10.40 16.65 -5.52
C ALA A 51 -9.10 15.85 -5.58
N ALA A 52 -8.27 16.00 -4.55
CA ALA A 52 -7.01 15.31 -4.43
C ALA A 52 -6.69 15.02 -2.95
N ARG A 53 -5.95 13.93 -2.69
CA ARG A 53 -5.43 13.58 -1.37
C ARG A 53 -3.97 13.15 -1.44
N PRO A 54 -3.19 13.29 -0.36
CA PRO A 54 -1.86 12.69 -0.26
C PRO A 54 -1.96 11.17 -0.47
N LEU A 55 -1.02 10.60 -1.23
CA LEU A 55 -0.91 9.17 -1.44
C LEU A 55 0.32 8.60 -0.74
N ILE A 56 1.50 9.09 -1.08
CA ILE A 56 2.76 8.64 -0.49
C ILE A 56 3.84 9.70 -0.70
N GLN A 57 4.79 9.80 0.24
CA GLN A 57 6.03 10.54 0.05
C GLN A 57 7.18 9.57 -0.12
N VAL A 58 8.00 9.76 -1.16
CA VAL A 58 9.15 8.91 -1.46
C VAL A 58 10.40 9.74 -1.51
N ARG A 59 11.36 9.46 -0.65
CA ARG A 59 12.71 10.05 -0.70
C ARG A 59 13.60 9.21 -1.59
N HIS A 60 14.26 9.85 -2.53
CA HIS A 60 15.21 9.17 -3.40
C HIS A 60 16.51 9.97 -3.50
N ASP A 61 17.63 9.28 -3.20
CA ASP A 61 18.96 9.85 -3.29
C ASP A 61 19.58 9.46 -4.64
N TYR A 62 19.68 10.47 -5.54
CA TYR A 62 20.50 10.35 -6.74
C TYR A 62 21.96 10.68 -6.39
N PRO A 63 22.92 10.29 -7.23
CA PRO A 63 24.33 10.58 -6.95
C PRO A 63 24.67 12.06 -6.78
N ASP A 64 23.88 12.95 -7.39
CA ASP A 64 24.08 14.40 -7.46
C ASP A 64 23.02 15.22 -6.71
N LYS A 65 21.91 14.62 -6.29
CA LYS A 65 20.80 15.32 -5.66
C LYS A 65 19.93 14.43 -4.79
N GLN A 66 19.25 15.03 -3.81
CA GLN A 66 18.19 14.39 -3.05
C GLN A 66 16.85 14.90 -3.55
N VAL A 67 15.92 13.99 -3.81
CA VAL A 67 14.58 14.29 -4.30
C VAL A 67 13.56 13.76 -3.32
N LEU A 68 12.56 14.58 -3.00
CA LEU A 68 11.35 14.18 -2.31
C LEU A 68 10.20 14.18 -3.32
N LEU A 69 9.69 13.00 -3.65
CA LEU A 69 8.48 12.84 -4.45
C LEU A 69 7.28 12.91 -3.51
N ASP A 70 6.49 13.96 -3.61
CA ASP A 70 5.24 14.16 -2.85
C ASP A 70 4.07 13.79 -3.77
N VAL A 71 3.55 12.57 -3.61
CA VAL A 71 2.62 11.96 -4.55
C VAL A 71 1.19 12.09 -4.06
N TRP A 72 0.31 12.54 -4.96
CA TRP A 72 -1.10 12.77 -4.67
C TRP A 72 -1.98 11.93 -5.58
N GLU A 73 -3.07 11.42 -5.04
CA GLU A 73 -4.15 10.82 -5.81
C GLU A 73 -5.19 11.88 -6.14
N VAL A 74 -5.44 12.10 -7.44
CA VAL A 74 -6.47 13.00 -7.94
C VAL A 74 -7.70 12.17 -8.29
N SER A 75 -8.77 12.33 -7.52
CA SER A 75 -10.01 11.59 -7.68
C SER A 75 -11.06 12.31 -8.54
N ALA A 76 -10.89 13.63 -8.77
CA ALA A 76 -11.74 14.42 -9.65
C ALA A 76 -10.97 15.58 -10.26
N PHE A 77 -11.25 15.87 -11.52
CA PHE A 77 -10.66 16.97 -12.27
C PHE A 77 -11.64 17.52 -13.32
N THR A 78 -11.31 18.69 -13.89
CA THR A 78 -11.98 19.31 -15.04
C THR A 78 -10.99 19.43 -16.21
N GLY A 79 -11.48 19.52 -17.44
CA GLY A 79 -10.67 19.52 -18.66
C GLY A 79 -10.70 18.17 -19.38
N GLU A 80 -10.19 18.14 -20.60
CA GLU A 80 -10.04 16.92 -21.41
C GLU A 80 -8.55 16.55 -21.44
N PRO A 81 -8.15 15.40 -20.84
CA PRO A 81 -6.75 15.01 -20.74
C PRO A 81 -6.13 14.77 -22.13
N HIS A 82 -5.01 15.42 -22.39
CA HIS A 82 -4.20 15.24 -23.59
C HIS A 82 -2.73 15.50 -23.29
N GLY A 83 -1.84 14.92 -24.06
CA GLY A 83 -0.40 15.20 -23.96
C GLY A 83 -0.09 16.57 -24.49
N ALA A 84 -0.14 17.61 -23.65
CA ALA A 84 0.05 19.01 -24.08
C ALA A 84 1.46 19.27 -24.62
N GLU A 85 2.46 18.48 -24.24
CA GLU A 85 3.82 18.53 -24.75
C GLU A 85 4.09 17.52 -25.89
N GLY A 86 3.03 16.84 -26.39
CA GLY A 86 3.13 15.84 -27.44
C GLY A 86 3.62 14.46 -26.96
N GLN A 87 3.71 14.24 -25.65
CA GLN A 87 4.06 12.96 -25.05
C GLN A 87 2.88 11.96 -25.16
N PRO A 88 3.15 10.66 -25.33
CA PRO A 88 2.13 9.62 -25.26
C PRO A 88 1.52 9.52 -23.87
N LEU A 89 0.19 9.44 -23.80
CA LEU A 89 -0.57 9.18 -22.58
C LEU A 89 -1.13 7.77 -22.59
N ALA A 90 -1.19 7.14 -21.43
CA ALA A 90 -1.91 5.88 -21.22
C ALA A 90 -2.82 6.00 -19.97
N TRP A 91 -4.09 5.69 -20.15
CA TRP A 91 -5.02 5.45 -19.06
C TRP A 91 -4.99 3.99 -18.70
N VAL A 92 -4.53 3.69 -17.49
CA VAL A 92 -4.37 2.32 -17.03
C VAL A 92 -5.01 2.15 -15.67
N SER A 93 -5.71 1.05 -15.46
CA SER A 93 -6.23 0.75 -14.13
C SER A 93 -5.08 0.47 -13.15
N PRO A 94 -5.26 0.72 -11.83
CA PRO A 94 -4.23 0.43 -10.83
C PRO A 94 -3.67 -0.99 -10.92
N ARG A 95 -4.49 -1.97 -11.30
CA ARG A 95 -4.04 -3.36 -11.47
C ARG A 95 -3.05 -3.55 -12.62
N GLN A 96 -3.20 -2.77 -13.68
CA GLN A 96 -2.37 -2.84 -14.89
C GLN A 96 -1.05 -2.07 -14.75
N LEU A 97 -0.89 -1.20 -13.72
CA LEU A 97 0.36 -0.48 -13.49
C LEU A 97 1.59 -1.40 -13.37
N GLY A 98 1.38 -2.64 -12.89
CA GLY A 98 2.44 -3.64 -12.81
C GLY A 98 2.94 -4.19 -14.16
N ASP A 99 2.23 -3.91 -15.26
CA ASP A 99 2.57 -4.34 -16.63
C ASP A 99 3.45 -3.31 -17.36
N TYR A 100 3.67 -2.15 -16.72
CA TYR A 100 4.44 -1.03 -17.27
C TYR A 100 5.80 -0.90 -16.58
N GLU A 101 6.80 -0.48 -17.35
CA GLU A 101 8.15 -0.24 -16.83
C GLU A 101 8.28 1.19 -16.32
N PHE A 102 8.50 1.34 -15.01
CA PHE A 102 8.72 2.60 -14.31
C PHE A 102 10.15 2.74 -13.80
N PRO A 103 10.67 3.96 -13.58
CA PRO A 103 11.90 4.19 -12.84
C PRO A 103 11.88 3.52 -11.46
N ALA A 104 13.04 3.15 -10.95
CA ALA A 104 13.15 2.46 -9.66
C ALA A 104 12.54 3.26 -8.49
N ALA A 105 12.65 4.59 -8.51
CA ALA A 105 12.04 5.47 -7.51
C ALA A 105 10.50 5.37 -7.48
N ASN A 106 9.86 5.02 -8.59
CA ASN A 106 8.41 4.94 -8.70
C ASN A 106 7.82 3.62 -8.19
N ARG A 107 8.66 2.65 -7.81
CA ARG A 107 8.18 1.32 -7.36
C ARG A 107 7.21 1.42 -6.19
N SER A 108 7.53 2.24 -5.18
CA SER A 108 6.67 2.46 -4.02
C SER A 108 5.39 3.22 -4.39
N ILE A 109 5.46 4.13 -5.36
CA ILE A 109 4.32 4.87 -5.89
C ILE A 109 3.36 3.91 -6.59
N VAL A 110 3.88 3.04 -7.47
CA VAL A 110 3.10 1.99 -8.14
C VAL A 110 2.45 1.06 -7.11
N ALA A 111 3.16 0.69 -6.04
CA ALA A 111 2.58 -0.11 -4.96
C ALA A 111 1.44 0.64 -4.26
N ALA A 112 1.65 1.91 -3.87
CA ALA A 112 0.64 2.74 -3.21
C ALA A 112 -0.62 2.93 -4.08
N ALA A 113 -0.44 3.23 -5.37
CA ALA A 113 -1.55 3.41 -6.32
C ALA A 113 -2.39 2.13 -6.54
N ARG A 114 -1.80 0.95 -6.33
CA ARG A 114 -2.47 -0.36 -6.48
C ARG A 114 -3.15 -0.85 -5.19
N LEU A 115 -2.81 -0.27 -4.05
CA LEU A 115 -3.29 -0.68 -2.73
C LEU A 115 -4.52 0.13 -2.33
N PRO A 116 -5.59 -0.52 -1.82
CA PRO A 116 -6.75 0.20 -1.29
C PRO A 116 -6.41 0.86 0.06
N GLU A 117 -7.32 1.67 0.57
CA GLU A 117 -7.20 2.34 1.87
C GLU A 117 -7.51 1.44 3.08
N GLN A 118 -8.12 0.28 2.85
CA GLN A 118 -8.54 -0.64 3.89
C GLN A 118 -7.94 -2.03 3.71
N TYR A 119 -7.36 -2.56 4.78
CA TYR A 119 -6.79 -3.89 4.84
C TYR A 119 -7.51 -4.73 5.91
N LEU A 120 -8.38 -5.63 5.50
CA LEU A 120 -9.11 -6.50 6.41
C LEU A 120 -8.24 -7.71 6.81
N ILE A 121 -8.17 -7.97 8.11
CA ILE A 121 -7.55 -9.18 8.67
C ILE A 121 -8.65 -10.04 9.25
N THR A 122 -8.69 -11.33 8.88
CA THR A 122 -9.72 -12.23 9.38
C THR A 122 -9.64 -12.42 10.91
N PRO A 123 -10.79 -12.46 11.61
CA PRO A 123 -10.80 -12.71 13.05
C PRO A 123 -10.45 -14.15 13.38
N GLU A 124 -9.97 -14.37 14.60
CA GLU A 124 -9.73 -15.70 15.17
C GLU A 124 -11.01 -16.32 15.71
N GLY A 125 -10.98 -17.63 15.90
CA GLY A 125 -12.04 -18.38 16.57
C GLY A 125 -13.25 -18.74 15.70
N LEU A 126 -13.21 -18.41 14.40
CA LEU A 126 -14.22 -18.80 13.44
C LEU A 126 -13.89 -20.14 12.79
N SER A 127 -14.91 -20.92 12.49
CA SER A 127 -14.78 -22.12 11.64
C SER A 127 -14.47 -21.74 10.18
N GLY A 128 -13.95 -22.69 9.39
CA GLY A 128 -13.67 -22.46 7.98
C GLY A 128 -14.87 -21.95 7.18
N PRO A 129 -16.06 -22.55 7.29
CA PRO A 129 -17.25 -22.04 6.62
C PRO A 129 -17.66 -20.63 7.05
N GLU A 130 -17.48 -20.27 8.33
CA GLU A 130 -17.73 -18.89 8.81
C GLU A 130 -16.76 -17.90 8.23
N LEU A 131 -15.45 -18.23 8.18
CA LEU A 131 -14.44 -17.41 7.54
C LEU A 131 -14.74 -17.16 6.07
N LEU A 132 -15.10 -18.21 5.31
CA LEU A 132 -15.40 -18.08 3.88
C LEU A 132 -16.65 -17.24 3.64
N ARG A 133 -17.71 -17.39 4.45
CA ARG A 133 -18.89 -16.53 4.40
C ARG A 133 -18.55 -15.06 4.69
N GLY A 134 -17.76 -14.81 5.73
CA GLY A 134 -17.33 -13.45 6.08
C GLY A 134 -16.45 -12.81 5.00
N ILE A 135 -15.51 -13.57 4.42
CA ILE A 135 -14.71 -13.11 3.27
C ILE A 135 -15.64 -12.74 2.10
N GLN A 136 -16.62 -13.58 1.79
CA GLN A 136 -17.58 -13.29 0.72
C GLN A 136 -18.41 -12.03 0.99
N ALA A 137 -18.84 -11.82 2.23
CA ALA A 137 -19.54 -10.60 2.64
C ALA A 137 -18.63 -9.36 2.55
N ALA A 138 -17.38 -9.46 3.01
CA ALA A 138 -16.38 -8.39 2.90
C ALA A 138 -16.09 -7.99 1.44
N LEU A 139 -16.00 -8.97 0.54
CA LEU A 139 -15.83 -8.69 -0.90
C LEU A 139 -17.05 -7.94 -1.48
N LYS A 140 -18.26 -8.26 -1.02
CA LYS A 140 -19.50 -7.57 -1.43
C LYS A 140 -19.57 -6.14 -0.88
N SER A 141 -19.04 -5.90 0.33
CA SER A 141 -18.98 -4.55 0.93
C SER A 141 -17.87 -3.67 0.36
N GLY A 142 -17.07 -4.18 -0.57
CA GLY A 142 -16.04 -3.37 -1.27
C GLY A 142 -14.62 -3.60 -0.79
N ILE A 143 -14.35 -4.49 0.14
CA ILE A 143 -12.98 -4.83 0.55
C ILE A 143 -12.19 -5.42 -0.63
N ARG A 144 -10.98 -4.93 -0.84
CA ARG A 144 -10.10 -5.31 -1.96
C ARG A 144 -8.73 -5.85 -1.54
N LEU A 145 -8.38 -5.77 -0.25
CA LEU A 145 -7.18 -6.35 0.34
C LEU A 145 -7.56 -7.07 1.63
N LEU A 146 -7.23 -8.37 1.70
CA LEU A 146 -7.55 -9.24 2.84
C LEU A 146 -6.33 -10.03 3.29
N GLN A 147 -6.25 -10.30 4.60
CA GLN A 147 -5.30 -11.28 5.16
C GLN A 147 -6.07 -12.44 5.77
N LEU A 148 -5.79 -13.65 5.32
CA LEU A 148 -6.23 -14.86 5.99
C LEU A 148 -5.27 -15.11 7.16
N ARG A 149 -5.77 -14.93 8.38
CA ARG A 149 -5.07 -15.19 9.64
C ARG A 149 -5.91 -16.13 10.49
N ALA A 150 -5.44 -17.36 10.68
CA ALA A 150 -6.14 -18.38 11.45
C ALA A 150 -5.13 -19.26 12.23
N PRO A 151 -4.40 -18.69 13.22
CA PRO A 151 -3.29 -19.35 13.88
C PRO A 151 -3.69 -20.57 14.72
N ALA A 152 -4.97 -20.69 15.08
CA ALA A 152 -5.50 -21.82 15.83
C ALA A 152 -5.96 -23.01 14.98
N MET A 153 -5.90 -22.89 13.65
CA MET A 153 -6.28 -23.96 12.74
C MET A 153 -5.12 -24.95 12.53
N PHE A 154 -5.45 -26.22 12.37
CA PHE A 154 -4.49 -27.22 11.91
C PHE A 154 -4.05 -26.93 10.48
N ASP A 155 -2.81 -27.25 10.14
CA ASP A 155 -2.19 -26.96 8.85
C ASP A 155 -3.03 -27.39 7.64
N ALA A 156 -3.56 -28.61 7.66
CA ALA A 156 -4.39 -29.13 6.57
C ALA A 156 -5.67 -28.31 6.40
N GLN A 157 -6.36 -27.97 7.49
CA GLN A 157 -7.57 -27.16 7.47
C GLN A 157 -7.30 -25.73 6.97
N TYR A 158 -6.20 -25.12 7.41
CA TYR A 158 -5.80 -23.79 6.93
C TYR A 158 -5.55 -23.80 5.41
N ARG A 159 -4.86 -24.84 4.91
CA ARG A 159 -4.55 -24.98 3.48
C ARG A 159 -5.81 -25.09 2.63
N ASP A 160 -6.78 -25.89 3.03
CA ASP A 160 -8.06 -26.02 2.33
C ASP A 160 -8.80 -24.66 2.27
N ILE A 161 -8.88 -23.96 3.40
CA ILE A 161 -9.51 -22.64 3.48
C ILE A 161 -8.74 -21.60 2.65
N ALA A 162 -7.42 -21.66 2.62
CA ALA A 162 -6.61 -20.75 1.81
C ALA A 162 -6.88 -20.92 0.30
N VAL A 163 -7.06 -22.18 -0.16
CA VAL A 163 -7.44 -22.46 -1.56
C VAL A 163 -8.84 -21.90 -1.88
N ASP A 164 -9.82 -22.16 -1.01
CA ASP A 164 -11.18 -21.66 -1.19
C ASP A 164 -11.23 -20.12 -1.15
N ALA A 165 -10.52 -19.49 -0.21
CA ALA A 165 -10.42 -18.04 -0.10
C ALA A 165 -9.75 -17.41 -1.32
N LEU A 166 -8.71 -18.05 -1.89
CA LEU A 166 -8.10 -17.62 -3.15
C LEU A 166 -9.12 -17.64 -4.28
N GLY A 167 -9.92 -18.70 -4.39
CA GLY A 167 -11.00 -18.81 -5.37
C GLY A 167 -12.03 -17.68 -5.23
N LEU A 168 -12.44 -17.34 -4.00
CA LEU A 168 -13.38 -16.24 -3.74
C LEU A 168 -12.79 -14.87 -4.11
N CYS A 169 -11.50 -14.65 -3.86
CA CYS A 169 -10.80 -13.39 -4.10
C CYS A 169 -10.40 -13.19 -5.56
N ALA A 170 -10.35 -14.25 -6.36
CA ALA A 170 -9.87 -14.21 -7.74
C ALA A 170 -10.56 -13.12 -8.57
N GLY A 171 -9.77 -12.21 -9.16
CA GLY A 171 -10.23 -11.07 -9.95
C GLY A 171 -10.95 -9.95 -9.15
N LYS A 172 -11.15 -10.11 -7.83
CA LYS A 172 -11.91 -9.16 -7.00
C LYS A 172 -11.02 -8.45 -5.96
N ALA A 173 -10.15 -9.18 -5.29
CA ALA A 173 -9.31 -8.66 -4.21
C ALA A 173 -7.97 -9.38 -4.16
N GLN A 174 -6.98 -8.73 -3.55
CA GLN A 174 -5.71 -9.35 -3.20
C GLN A 174 -5.84 -10.09 -1.87
N LEU A 175 -5.52 -11.38 -1.86
CA LEU A 175 -5.42 -12.19 -0.65
C LEU A 175 -3.94 -12.27 -0.21
N MET A 176 -3.70 -11.94 1.05
CA MET A 176 -2.43 -12.16 1.74
C MET A 176 -2.57 -13.35 2.68
N LEU A 177 -1.63 -14.28 2.64
CA LEU A 177 -1.56 -15.38 3.58
C LEU A 177 -0.52 -15.07 4.67
N LYS A 178 -0.72 -15.65 5.85
CA LYS A 178 0.18 -15.55 6.98
C LYS A 178 0.31 -16.93 7.63
N GLY A 179 1.52 -17.48 7.62
CA GLY A 179 1.78 -18.81 8.13
C GLY A 179 3.26 -19.16 8.12
N PRO A 180 3.62 -20.44 8.28
CA PRO A 180 4.98 -20.94 8.18
C PRO A 180 5.61 -20.63 6.80
N LEU A 181 6.91 -20.33 6.78
CA LEU A 181 7.62 -19.95 5.54
C LEU A 181 7.72 -21.09 4.52
N GLU A 182 7.71 -22.32 4.96
CA GLU A 182 7.68 -23.51 4.10
C GLU A 182 6.47 -23.58 3.17
N TRP A 183 5.38 -22.88 3.50
CA TRP A 183 4.18 -22.82 2.65
C TRP A 183 4.28 -21.83 1.50
N LEU A 184 5.35 -21.04 1.43
CA LEU A 184 5.50 -20.01 0.39
C LEU A 184 5.37 -20.57 -1.03
N GLY A 185 5.86 -21.79 -1.28
CA GLY A 185 5.78 -22.45 -2.58
C GLY A 185 4.39 -23.01 -2.92
N ASP A 186 3.56 -23.28 -1.92
CA ASP A 186 2.27 -23.96 -2.10
C ASP A 186 1.17 -23.02 -2.61
N PHE A 187 1.32 -21.71 -2.37
CA PHE A 187 0.32 -20.69 -2.73
C PHE A 187 0.90 -19.55 -3.58
N PRO A 188 1.37 -19.83 -4.80
CA PRO A 188 2.06 -18.81 -5.62
C PRO A 188 1.16 -17.64 -6.03
N ALA A 189 -0.15 -17.83 -6.08
CA ALA A 189 -1.13 -16.80 -6.41
C ALA A 189 -1.47 -15.85 -5.25
N ALA A 190 -1.13 -16.21 -4.01
CA ALA A 190 -1.37 -15.38 -2.84
C ALA A 190 -0.18 -14.46 -2.56
N GLY A 191 -0.45 -13.26 -2.04
CA GLY A 191 0.58 -12.47 -1.36
C GLY A 191 0.97 -13.12 -0.04
N TRP A 192 2.07 -12.65 0.56
CA TRP A 192 2.53 -13.15 1.86
C TRP A 192 2.76 -12.01 2.84
N HIS A 193 2.29 -12.19 4.06
CA HIS A 193 2.46 -11.23 5.15
C HIS A 193 3.36 -11.82 6.23
N LEU A 194 4.59 -11.35 6.29
CA LEU A 194 5.58 -11.78 7.29
C LEU A 194 5.20 -11.29 8.69
N THR A 195 5.43 -12.12 9.69
CA THR A 195 5.52 -11.65 11.07
C THR A 195 6.80 -10.82 11.25
N ALA A 196 6.86 -10.00 12.30
CA ALA A 196 8.09 -9.26 12.65
C ALA A 196 9.27 -10.22 12.91
N GLN A 197 9.02 -11.40 13.46
CA GLN A 197 10.03 -12.43 13.65
C GLN A 197 10.55 -12.96 12.30
N GLN A 198 9.67 -13.35 11.38
CA GLN A 198 10.05 -13.81 10.05
C GLN A 198 10.79 -12.74 9.25
N LEU A 199 10.39 -11.47 9.39
CA LEU A 199 11.09 -10.34 8.79
C LEU A 199 12.55 -10.27 9.27
N ARG A 200 12.78 -10.39 10.58
CA ARG A 200 14.13 -10.42 11.16
C ARG A 200 14.95 -11.63 10.71
N GLU A 201 14.33 -12.81 10.67
CA GLU A 201 14.98 -14.06 10.25
C GLU A 201 15.41 -14.03 8.77
N LEU A 202 14.58 -13.46 7.89
CA LEU A 202 14.83 -13.41 6.46
C LEU A 202 15.68 -12.19 6.02
N SER A 203 15.89 -11.20 6.87
CA SER A 203 16.51 -9.92 6.50
C SER A 203 17.87 -10.06 5.83
N ALA A 204 18.67 -11.04 6.24
CA ALA A 204 19.99 -11.29 5.65
C ALA A 204 19.92 -11.93 4.24
N GLY A 205 18.82 -12.61 3.89
CA GLY A 205 18.62 -13.32 2.62
C GLY A 205 17.91 -12.52 1.54
N GLY A 206 17.35 -11.37 1.90
CA GLY A 206 16.52 -10.56 1.01
C GLY A 206 15.14 -11.16 0.72
N ARG A 207 14.46 -10.61 -0.29
CA ARG A 207 13.08 -10.97 -0.65
C ARG A 207 12.97 -12.45 -1.05
N PRO A 208 12.05 -13.25 -0.44
CA PRO A 208 11.99 -14.70 -0.62
C PRO A 208 11.37 -15.16 -1.95
N PHE A 209 10.79 -14.25 -2.74
CA PHE A 209 10.16 -14.55 -4.04
C PHE A 209 10.12 -13.31 -4.95
N PRO A 210 9.84 -13.46 -6.28
CA PRO A 210 9.84 -12.37 -7.23
C PRO A 210 8.90 -11.22 -6.89
N ALA A 211 9.22 -10.01 -7.38
CA ALA A 211 8.52 -8.76 -7.07
C ALA A 211 7.06 -8.68 -7.59
N GLN A 212 6.68 -9.56 -8.51
CA GLN A 212 5.31 -9.65 -9.03
C GLN A 212 4.31 -10.17 -8.00
N ARG A 213 4.79 -10.84 -6.96
CA ARG A 213 3.98 -11.34 -5.85
C ARG A 213 4.08 -10.39 -4.66
N TRP A 214 2.94 -10.03 -4.09
CA TRP A 214 2.89 -9.12 -2.94
C TRP A 214 3.58 -9.67 -1.70
N LEU A 215 4.48 -8.88 -1.12
CA LEU A 215 5.13 -9.16 0.15
C LEU A 215 4.83 -8.03 1.13
N ALA A 216 4.29 -8.38 2.28
CA ALA A 216 4.05 -7.45 3.38
C ALA A 216 4.76 -7.91 4.66
N ALA A 217 4.92 -7.03 5.63
CA ALA A 217 5.44 -7.35 6.94
C ALA A 217 4.72 -6.59 8.07
N SER A 218 4.64 -7.24 9.23
CA SER A 218 4.23 -6.59 10.48
C SER A 218 5.42 -5.87 11.09
N CYS A 219 5.27 -4.58 11.40
CA CYS A 219 6.30 -3.73 12.02
C CYS A 219 5.76 -3.03 13.27
N HIS A 220 6.63 -2.84 14.26
CA HIS A 220 6.31 -2.23 15.56
C HIS A 220 7.36 -1.19 16.00
N SER A 221 8.44 -1.00 15.24
CA SER A 221 9.58 -0.15 15.60
C SER A 221 10.30 0.38 14.36
N ALA A 222 11.10 1.43 14.54
CA ALA A 222 11.96 1.97 13.48
C ALA A 222 12.92 0.91 12.89
N GLN A 223 13.47 0.05 13.74
CA GLN A 223 14.36 -1.02 13.30
C GLN A 223 13.65 -2.00 12.35
N GLU A 224 12.39 -2.36 12.62
CA GLU A 224 11.61 -3.24 11.76
C GLU A 224 11.20 -2.56 10.45
N LEU A 225 10.98 -1.23 10.45
CA LEU A 225 10.79 -0.45 9.23
C LEU A 225 12.04 -0.48 8.34
N GLU A 226 13.23 -0.34 8.93
CA GLU A 226 14.48 -0.44 8.21
C GLU A 226 14.68 -1.84 7.59
N LEU A 227 14.42 -2.91 8.34
CA LEU A 227 14.48 -4.29 7.84
C LEU A 227 13.45 -4.52 6.71
N ALA A 228 12.25 -3.95 6.82
CA ALA A 228 11.22 -4.03 5.78
C ALA A 228 11.69 -3.33 4.49
N THR A 229 12.35 -2.18 4.61
CA THR A 229 12.95 -1.46 3.49
C THR A 229 14.06 -2.29 2.84
N GLN A 230 14.99 -2.85 3.62
CA GLN A 230 16.08 -3.70 3.12
C GLN A 230 15.56 -4.98 2.44
N MET A 231 14.50 -5.58 2.98
CA MET A 231 13.81 -6.74 2.40
C MET A 231 13.11 -6.40 1.08
N GLY A 232 12.79 -5.14 0.85
CA GLY A 232 12.00 -4.70 -0.30
C GLY A 232 10.56 -5.18 -0.25
N VAL A 233 9.90 -5.09 0.92
CA VAL A 233 8.46 -5.37 1.03
C VAL A 233 7.65 -4.34 0.24
N ASP A 234 6.47 -4.71 -0.21
CA ASP A 234 5.61 -3.82 -0.98
C ASP A 234 4.79 -2.91 -0.06
N PHE A 235 4.47 -3.37 1.15
CA PHE A 235 3.80 -2.58 2.19
C PHE A 235 3.99 -3.20 3.58
N ILE A 236 3.64 -2.46 4.62
CA ILE A 236 3.70 -2.91 6.01
C ILE A 236 2.37 -2.72 6.74
N THR A 237 2.23 -3.39 7.89
CA THR A 237 1.33 -2.95 8.97
C THR A 237 2.18 -2.39 10.11
N LEU A 238 1.86 -1.18 10.58
CA LEU A 238 2.48 -0.55 11.75
C LEU A 238 1.51 -0.60 12.93
N SER A 239 1.92 -1.20 14.04
CA SER A 239 1.03 -1.45 15.17
C SER A 239 1.75 -1.57 16.53
N PRO A 240 1.03 -1.41 17.65
CA PRO A 240 -0.35 -0.90 17.73
C PRO A 240 -0.39 0.64 17.75
N VAL A 241 -1.34 1.24 17.02
CA VAL A 241 -1.49 2.70 17.00
C VAL A 241 -2.19 3.20 18.25
N GLN A 242 -3.28 2.54 18.64
CA GLN A 242 -4.08 2.83 19.84
C GLN A 242 -4.21 1.57 20.69
N ALA A 243 -4.74 1.73 21.91
CA ALA A 243 -5.01 0.58 22.79
C ALA A 243 -5.94 -0.42 22.09
N THR A 244 -5.60 -1.70 22.17
CA THR A 244 -6.34 -2.75 21.49
C THR A 244 -6.63 -3.94 22.41
N GLN A 245 -7.82 -4.51 22.28
CA GLN A 245 -8.21 -5.70 23.03
C GLN A 245 -7.43 -6.96 22.63
N THR A 246 -6.87 -7.02 21.44
CA THR A 246 -6.10 -8.17 20.96
C THR A 246 -4.76 -8.30 21.67
N HIS A 247 -4.16 -7.18 22.06
CA HIS A 247 -2.89 -7.12 22.79
C HIS A 247 -2.98 -6.01 23.87
N PRO A 248 -3.71 -6.26 24.99
CA PRO A 248 -4.00 -5.24 25.98
C PRO A 248 -2.76 -4.69 26.70
N ASP A 249 -1.70 -5.49 26.77
CA ASP A 249 -0.44 -5.12 27.42
C ASP A 249 0.54 -4.39 26.50
N ALA A 250 0.24 -4.28 25.19
CA ALA A 250 1.09 -3.59 24.23
C ALA A 250 0.94 -2.06 24.40
N GLN A 251 2.06 -1.36 24.52
CA GLN A 251 2.05 0.09 24.60
C GLN A 251 1.73 0.69 23.22
N PRO A 252 0.66 1.52 23.11
CA PRO A 252 0.31 2.15 21.84
C PRO A 252 1.36 3.18 21.42
N LEU A 253 1.63 3.26 20.12
CA LEU A 253 2.51 4.26 19.52
C LEU A 253 1.89 5.67 19.61
N GLY A 254 0.58 5.76 19.39
CA GLY A 254 -0.09 7.05 19.20
C GLY A 254 0.22 7.69 17.83
N TRP A 255 -0.64 8.60 17.41
CA TRP A 255 -0.57 9.22 16.07
C TRP A 255 0.72 10.02 15.85
N ALA A 256 1.22 10.72 16.89
CA ALA A 256 2.45 11.52 16.78
C ALA A 256 3.68 10.64 16.50
N GLN A 257 3.86 9.55 17.22
CA GLN A 257 4.98 8.63 17.00
C GLN A 257 4.85 7.89 15.67
N VAL A 258 3.62 7.57 15.23
CA VAL A 258 3.37 7.01 13.89
C VAL A 258 3.86 7.99 12.82
N ALA A 259 3.51 9.27 12.91
CA ALA A 259 3.97 10.28 11.95
C ALA A 259 5.51 10.39 11.91
N GLU A 260 6.16 10.36 13.08
CA GLU A 260 7.63 10.36 13.16
C GLU A 260 8.25 9.11 12.51
N LEU A 261 7.69 7.93 12.77
CA LEU A 261 8.18 6.66 12.22
C LEU A 261 8.00 6.57 10.70
N LEU A 262 6.92 7.13 10.16
CA LEU A 262 6.64 7.13 8.73
C LEU A 262 7.39 8.25 8.00
N GLN A 263 7.95 9.24 8.70
CA GLN A 263 8.74 10.28 8.08
C GLN A 263 9.99 9.71 7.41
N GLY A 264 9.98 9.70 6.07
CA GLY A 264 11.08 9.12 5.27
C GLY A 264 11.01 7.61 5.07
N PHE A 265 9.95 6.97 5.50
CA PHE A 265 9.66 5.59 5.13
C PHE A 265 8.98 5.57 3.75
N ASN A 266 9.58 4.87 2.80
CA ASN A 266 9.22 4.95 1.39
C ASN A 266 8.18 3.91 0.93
N GLN A 267 7.71 3.00 1.79
CA GLN A 267 6.72 2.00 1.41
C GLN A 267 5.34 2.34 1.99
N PRO A 268 4.25 1.93 1.34
CA PRO A 268 2.91 2.05 1.90
C PRO A 268 2.78 1.39 3.27
N ALA A 269 2.14 2.07 4.23
CA ALA A 269 1.95 1.59 5.59
C ALA A 269 0.47 1.57 5.96
N TYR A 270 -0.03 0.44 6.44
CA TYR A 270 -1.36 0.35 7.05
C TYR A 270 -1.24 0.44 8.56
N LEU A 271 -2.02 1.31 9.16
CA LEU A 271 -2.09 1.47 10.60
C LEU A 271 -3.02 0.42 11.21
N LEU A 272 -2.54 -0.29 12.23
CA LEU A 272 -3.26 -1.38 12.87
C LEU A 272 -3.25 -1.22 14.40
N GLY A 273 -4.33 -1.67 15.04
CA GLY A 273 -4.48 -1.66 16.50
C GLY A 273 -5.27 -0.46 17.00
N GLY A 274 -6.51 -0.73 17.43
CA GLY A 274 -7.43 0.25 17.96
C GLY A 274 -8.05 1.21 16.94
N VAL A 275 -7.66 1.12 15.66
CA VAL A 275 -8.18 1.94 14.57
C VAL A 275 -9.38 1.28 13.87
N THR A 276 -10.19 2.10 13.21
CA THR A 276 -11.43 1.74 12.51
C THR A 276 -11.41 2.30 11.08
N PRO A 277 -12.36 1.93 10.20
CA PRO A 277 -12.50 2.56 8.90
C PRO A 277 -12.69 4.08 8.93
N ALA A 278 -13.23 4.64 10.01
CA ALA A 278 -13.41 6.08 10.16
C ALA A 278 -12.07 6.85 10.35
N ASP A 279 -11.00 6.15 10.70
CA ASP A 279 -9.68 6.76 10.95
C ASP A 279 -8.82 6.88 9.67
N VAL A 280 -9.36 6.53 8.48
CA VAL A 280 -8.64 6.56 7.21
C VAL A 280 -8.08 7.95 6.90
N GLU A 281 -8.87 9.00 7.04
CA GLU A 281 -8.41 10.38 6.76
C GLU A 281 -7.27 10.79 7.71
N GLN A 282 -7.35 10.41 8.98
CA GLN A 282 -6.28 10.68 9.93
C GLN A 282 -5.00 9.87 9.59
N ALA A 283 -5.17 8.64 9.09
CA ALA A 283 -4.04 7.83 8.61
C ALA A 283 -3.31 8.52 7.45
N TRP A 284 -4.02 9.09 6.48
CA TRP A 284 -3.41 9.84 5.39
C TRP A 284 -2.63 11.08 5.88
N GLN A 285 -3.17 11.79 6.90
CA GLN A 285 -2.50 12.96 7.47
C GLN A 285 -1.14 12.65 8.12
N VAL A 286 -0.95 11.42 8.58
CA VAL A 286 0.34 10.96 9.13
C VAL A 286 1.21 10.21 8.11
N GLY A 287 0.85 10.23 6.82
CA GLY A 287 1.61 9.62 5.73
C GLY A 287 1.37 8.12 5.54
N ALA A 288 0.31 7.56 6.13
CA ALA A 288 -0.03 6.15 5.94
C ALA A 288 -0.91 5.95 4.69
N GLN A 289 -0.85 4.74 4.11
CA GLN A 289 -1.73 4.29 3.01
C GLN A 289 -3.19 4.23 3.44
N GLY A 290 -3.42 3.84 4.68
CA GLY A 290 -4.75 3.66 5.23
C GLY A 290 -4.71 2.85 6.52
N VAL A 291 -5.79 2.14 6.80
CA VAL A 291 -6.01 1.43 8.06
C VAL A 291 -6.19 -0.08 7.85
N ALA A 292 -5.69 -0.86 8.79
CA ALA A 292 -5.92 -2.30 8.86
C ALA A 292 -6.69 -2.66 10.12
N GLY A 293 -7.54 -3.69 10.04
CA GLY A 293 -8.28 -4.08 11.22
C GLY A 293 -8.92 -5.46 11.12
N ILE A 294 -9.36 -5.94 12.28
CA ILE A 294 -10.01 -7.23 12.44
C ILE A 294 -11.52 -7.00 12.62
N ARG A 295 -11.97 -6.71 13.84
CA ARG A 295 -13.38 -6.69 14.20
C ARG A 295 -14.17 -5.54 13.56
N ALA A 296 -13.61 -4.32 13.58
CA ALA A 296 -14.26 -3.14 13.01
C ALA A 296 -14.39 -3.20 11.48
N PHE A 297 -13.69 -4.13 10.83
CA PHE A 297 -13.66 -4.33 9.37
C PHE A 297 -14.39 -5.60 8.96
N TRP A 298 -14.67 -6.50 9.91
CA TRP A 298 -15.35 -7.75 9.63
C TRP A 298 -16.86 -7.50 9.50
N PRO A 299 -17.49 -7.95 8.40
CA PRO A 299 -18.93 -7.79 8.21
C PRO A 299 -19.71 -8.63 9.25
N GLU A 300 -20.82 -8.06 9.74
CA GLU A 300 -21.74 -8.75 10.64
C GLU A 300 -22.49 -9.91 9.98
#